data_aaf8240cb75075a6cb68cff04b35827e
#
_entry.id   aaf8240cb75075a6cb68cff04b35827e
#
_cell.length_a   1.000
_cell.length_b   1.000
_cell.length_c   1.000
_cell.angle_alpha   90.00
_cell.angle_beta   90.00
_cell.angle_gamma   90.00
#
_symmetry.space_group_name_H-M   'P 1'
#
loop_
_entity.id
_entity.type
_entity.pdbx_description
1 polymer ?
#
loop_
_entity_poly.entity_id
_entity_poly.type
_entity_poly.pdbx_seq_one_letter_code
_entity_poly.pdbx_strand_id
1 'polypeptide(L)'
;MLNINDILKVRKLNPEPKEVTEVRELITESFKGLEFVEDGHKYYIKRGRKKVELPSVSSVIERWVPFIDWDEKAEEKAIRIGTTKEALLKEWHKNKIISTSCGSKTHFFGENAMNMFIGRQELAKKNMPFQYTDDGYLIPYCPKEWAVTKYYLDILKNPNVYPVMPEARLYTNYNDKFNLKTEYAGTFDMLMAYRVKNEIAFAVHDWKTNADIYKDFSRKFKTMMLEPFGSMGFYEEAFSHYCIQLSLYQIGLMQLGIKIVDRQLIWLKDDGTYEKVKTPDLTHTLLEILS
;
A
#
# COMPACT_ATOMS: atom_id res chain seq x y z
N MET A 1 -3.54 20.56 10.86
CA MET A 1 -3.96 19.30 11.51
C MET A 1 -5.32 18.92 10.96
N LEU A 2 -5.63 17.63 10.89
CA LEU A 2 -6.94 17.13 10.47
C LEU A 2 -7.93 17.26 11.64
N ASN A 3 -9.10 17.80 11.36
CA ASN A 3 -10.18 17.94 12.33
C ASN A 3 -11.45 17.27 11.80
N ILE A 4 -12.09 16.50 12.66
CA ILE A 4 -13.28 15.75 12.30
C ILE A 4 -14.46 16.67 11.94
N ASN A 5 -14.60 17.80 12.62
CA ASN A 5 -15.68 18.74 12.34
C ASN A 5 -15.53 19.39 10.96
N ASP A 6 -14.28 19.66 10.51
CA ASP A 6 -13.99 20.15 9.17
C ASP A 6 -14.36 19.11 8.12
N ILE A 7 -14.00 17.85 8.37
CA ILE A 7 -14.35 16.72 7.49
C ILE A 7 -15.88 16.60 7.36
N LEU A 8 -16.59 16.59 8.49
CA LEU A 8 -18.06 16.49 8.51
C LEU A 8 -18.74 17.66 7.79
N LYS A 9 -18.20 18.89 7.97
CA LYS A 9 -18.69 20.07 7.27
C LYS A 9 -18.54 19.96 5.76
N VAL A 10 -17.34 19.55 5.29
CA VAL A 10 -17.09 19.35 3.86
C VAL A 10 -17.99 18.26 3.29
N ARG A 11 -18.15 17.13 4.00
CA ARG A 11 -19.02 16.03 3.55
C ARG A 11 -20.49 16.40 3.49
N LYS A 12 -20.96 17.27 4.39
CA LYS A 12 -22.33 17.79 4.33
C LYS A 12 -22.57 18.61 3.07
N LEU A 13 -21.56 19.37 2.63
CA LEU A 13 -21.61 20.19 1.42
C LEU A 13 -21.39 19.39 0.14
N ASN A 14 -20.62 18.32 0.24
CA ASN A 14 -20.25 17.43 -0.87
C ASN A 14 -20.43 15.96 -0.45
N PRO A 15 -21.66 15.45 -0.49
CA PRO A 15 -21.95 14.09 -0.07
C PRO A 15 -21.23 13.05 -0.95
N GLU A 16 -20.88 11.96 -0.33
CA GLU A 16 -20.25 10.82 -1.02
C GLU A 16 -21.20 10.26 -2.09
N PRO A 17 -20.72 10.00 -3.31
CA PRO A 17 -21.49 9.32 -4.34
C PRO A 17 -21.90 7.92 -3.92
N LYS A 18 -23.06 7.46 -4.38
CA LYS A 18 -23.61 6.13 -4.07
C LYS A 18 -22.65 5.01 -4.49
N GLU A 19 -22.01 5.17 -5.63
CA GLU A 19 -21.04 4.21 -6.19
C GLU A 19 -19.86 3.96 -5.26
N VAL A 20 -19.44 4.99 -4.51
CA VAL A 20 -18.34 4.87 -3.53
C VAL A 20 -18.76 3.99 -2.35
N THR A 21 -19.98 4.17 -1.85
CA THR A 21 -20.53 3.33 -0.79
C THR A 21 -20.73 1.89 -1.26
N GLU A 22 -21.31 1.71 -2.45
CA GLU A 22 -21.55 0.39 -3.04
C GLU A 22 -20.26 -0.39 -3.25
N VAL A 23 -19.19 0.24 -3.73
CA VAL A 23 -17.88 -0.41 -3.89
C VAL A 23 -17.27 -0.78 -2.54
N ARG A 24 -17.39 0.07 -1.52
CA ARG A 24 -16.92 -0.23 -0.16
C ARG A 24 -17.62 -1.46 0.41
N GLU A 25 -18.94 -1.53 0.28
CA GLU A 25 -19.74 -2.66 0.73
C GLU A 25 -19.40 -3.94 -0.03
N LEU A 26 -19.28 -3.84 -1.35
CA LEU A 26 -18.90 -4.95 -2.23
C LEU A 26 -17.55 -5.57 -1.80
N ILE A 27 -16.52 -4.77 -1.58
CA ILE A 27 -15.20 -5.26 -1.14
C ILE A 27 -15.32 -5.91 0.24
N THR A 28 -16.01 -5.24 1.18
CA THR A 28 -16.17 -5.73 2.55
C THR A 28 -16.87 -7.10 2.57
N GLU A 29 -17.96 -7.26 1.82
CA GLU A 29 -18.70 -8.52 1.77
C GLU A 29 -17.95 -9.63 1.01
N SER A 30 -17.29 -9.28 -0.11
CA SER A 30 -16.59 -10.26 -0.94
C SER A 30 -15.41 -10.89 -0.20
N PHE A 31 -14.70 -10.11 0.60
CA PHE A 31 -13.48 -10.57 1.26
C PHE A 31 -13.62 -10.78 2.78
N LYS A 32 -14.83 -10.73 3.33
CA LYS A 32 -15.07 -10.93 4.78
C LYS A 32 -14.57 -12.27 5.33
N GLY A 33 -14.41 -13.27 4.46
CA GLY A 33 -13.89 -14.60 4.84
C GLY A 33 -12.37 -14.72 4.83
N LEU A 34 -11.66 -13.65 4.43
CA LEU A 34 -10.20 -13.61 4.45
C LEU A 34 -9.70 -13.25 5.85
N GLU A 35 -9.02 -14.19 6.47
CA GLU A 35 -8.38 -14.01 7.78
C GLU A 35 -6.91 -13.62 7.58
N PHE A 36 -6.46 -12.60 8.30
CA PHE A 36 -5.07 -12.17 8.33
C PHE A 36 -4.49 -12.37 9.73
N VAL A 37 -3.31 -12.98 9.78
CA VAL A 37 -2.53 -13.18 11.01
C VAL A 37 -1.27 -12.34 10.91
N GLU A 38 -1.12 -11.37 11.82
CA GLU A 38 0.01 -10.42 11.83
C GLU A 38 1.35 -11.15 12.02
N ASP A 39 1.37 -12.13 12.93
CA ASP A 39 2.55 -12.96 13.10
C ASP A 39 2.82 -13.78 11.84
N GLY A 40 3.95 -13.49 11.22
CA GLY A 40 4.35 -14.08 9.94
C GLY A 40 3.62 -13.52 8.71
N HIS A 41 2.77 -12.51 8.84
CA HIS A 41 2.07 -11.83 7.73
C HIS A 41 1.33 -12.81 6.81
N LYS A 42 0.46 -13.64 7.39
CA LYS A 42 -0.19 -14.77 6.71
C LYS A 42 -1.65 -14.53 6.43
N TYR A 43 -2.09 -14.98 5.27
CA TYR A 43 -3.48 -14.89 4.83
C TYR A 43 -4.11 -16.27 4.73
N TYR A 44 -5.35 -16.41 5.20
CA TYR A 44 -6.08 -17.69 5.18
C TYR A 44 -7.50 -17.50 4.69
N ILE A 45 -7.98 -18.47 3.90
CA ILE A 45 -9.39 -18.60 3.53
C ILE A 45 -9.94 -19.97 3.95
N LYS A 46 -11.24 -20.05 4.15
CA LYS A 46 -11.93 -21.32 4.38
C LYS A 46 -12.42 -21.90 3.06
N ARG A 47 -12.01 -23.13 2.75
CA ARG A 47 -12.52 -23.94 1.63
C ARG A 47 -13.17 -25.20 2.20
N GLY A 48 -14.50 -25.19 2.31
CA GLY A 48 -15.24 -26.22 3.03
C GLY A 48 -14.83 -26.23 4.52
N ARG A 49 -14.30 -27.37 4.97
CA ARG A 49 -13.82 -27.53 6.38
C ARG A 49 -12.33 -27.21 6.57
N LYS A 50 -11.60 -26.93 5.49
CA LYS A 50 -10.16 -26.69 5.55
C LYS A 50 -9.84 -25.19 5.58
N LYS A 51 -8.88 -24.82 6.41
CA LYS A 51 -8.23 -23.50 6.38
C LYS A 51 -7.04 -23.59 5.42
N VAL A 52 -7.01 -22.76 4.39
CA VAL A 52 -5.98 -22.75 3.33
C VAL A 52 -5.20 -21.46 3.44
N GLU A 53 -3.87 -21.57 3.53
CA GLU A 53 -2.97 -20.42 3.49
C GLU A 53 -2.79 -19.97 2.04
N LEU A 54 -2.89 -18.67 1.80
CA LEU A 54 -2.63 -18.04 0.50
C LEU A 54 -1.27 -17.33 0.55
N PRO A 55 -0.46 -17.42 -0.52
CA PRO A 55 0.72 -16.59 -0.67
C PRO A 55 0.35 -15.10 -0.56
N SER A 56 1.19 -14.33 0.10
CA SER A 56 1.05 -12.86 0.09
C SER A 56 1.46 -12.30 -1.27
N VAL A 57 0.97 -11.09 -1.58
CA VAL A 57 1.44 -10.33 -2.76
C VAL A 57 2.96 -10.22 -2.78
N SER A 58 3.59 -9.96 -1.64
CA SER A 58 5.06 -9.91 -1.53
C SER A 58 5.72 -11.23 -1.92
N SER A 59 5.19 -12.37 -1.44
CA SER A 59 5.72 -13.70 -1.79
C SER A 59 5.56 -14.03 -3.28
N VAL A 60 4.53 -13.46 -3.93
CA VAL A 60 4.39 -13.61 -5.39
C VAL A 60 5.46 -12.79 -6.12
N ILE A 61 5.74 -11.57 -5.67
CA ILE A 61 6.77 -10.70 -6.26
C ILE A 61 8.16 -11.33 -6.16
N GLU A 62 8.47 -12.00 -5.04
CA GLU A 62 9.74 -12.67 -4.82
C GLU A 62 10.12 -13.68 -5.93
N ARG A 63 9.16 -14.20 -6.69
CA ARG A 63 9.41 -15.10 -7.83
C ARG A 63 10.21 -14.44 -8.95
N TRP A 64 10.16 -13.12 -9.04
CA TRP A 64 10.85 -12.34 -10.08
C TRP A 64 12.06 -11.57 -9.54
N VAL A 65 12.38 -11.78 -8.26
CA VAL A 65 13.58 -11.21 -7.63
C VAL A 65 14.76 -12.12 -7.95
N PRO A 66 15.85 -11.60 -8.57
CA PRO A 66 17.04 -12.39 -8.80
C PRO A 66 17.70 -12.76 -7.47
N PHE A 67 18.37 -13.90 -7.44
CA PHE A 67 19.18 -14.23 -6.29
C PHE A 67 20.32 -13.20 -6.15
N ILE A 68 20.41 -12.59 -4.99
CA ILE A 68 21.46 -11.65 -4.63
C ILE A 68 22.16 -12.20 -3.39
N ASP A 69 23.44 -12.47 -3.50
CA ASP A 69 24.26 -12.78 -2.34
C ASP A 69 24.51 -11.51 -1.53
N TRP A 70 23.62 -11.26 -0.58
CA TRP A 70 23.70 -10.08 0.29
C TRP A 70 24.93 -10.13 1.21
N ASP A 71 25.46 -11.30 1.50
CA ASP A 71 26.61 -11.49 2.34
C ASP A 71 27.90 -11.02 1.63
N GLU A 72 28.09 -11.45 0.38
CA GLU A 72 29.17 -10.98 -0.49
C GLU A 72 29.08 -9.46 -0.72
N LYS A 73 27.87 -8.94 -1.00
CA LYS A 73 27.68 -7.51 -1.20
C LYS A 73 27.91 -6.67 0.04
N ALA A 74 27.59 -7.18 1.23
CA ALA A 74 27.91 -6.52 2.48
C ALA A 74 29.42 -6.44 2.71
N GLU A 75 30.15 -7.51 2.37
CA GLU A 75 31.61 -7.54 2.46
C GLU A 75 32.28 -6.54 1.51
N GLU A 76 31.90 -6.56 0.23
CA GLU A 76 32.38 -5.56 -0.76
C GLU A 76 32.13 -4.12 -0.31
N LYS A 77 30.93 -3.85 0.22
CA LYS A 77 30.56 -2.52 0.70
C LYS A 77 31.39 -2.12 1.94
N ALA A 78 31.55 -3.05 2.89
CA ALA A 78 32.31 -2.79 4.12
C ALA A 78 33.75 -2.41 3.77
N ILE A 79 34.42 -3.16 2.89
CA ILE A 79 35.76 -2.84 2.38
C ILE A 79 35.79 -1.44 1.78
N ARG A 80 34.86 -1.11 0.91
CA ARG A 80 34.82 0.18 0.21
C ARG A 80 34.66 1.39 1.14
N ILE A 81 33.93 1.25 2.25
CA ILE A 81 33.70 2.35 3.21
C ILE A 81 34.64 2.29 4.43
N GLY A 82 35.57 1.35 4.46
CA GLY A 82 36.58 1.22 5.52
C GLY A 82 36.00 0.75 6.86
N THR A 83 35.03 -0.16 6.84
CA THR A 83 34.42 -0.76 8.04
C THR A 83 34.47 -2.29 8.00
N THR A 84 34.04 -2.96 9.06
CA THR A 84 33.88 -4.41 9.04
C THR A 84 32.48 -4.79 8.57
N LYS A 85 32.32 -6.00 8.00
CA LYS A 85 31.04 -6.57 7.58
C LYS A 85 30.06 -6.63 8.75
N GLU A 86 30.51 -7.08 9.92
CA GLU A 86 29.67 -7.20 11.13
C GLU A 86 29.15 -5.85 11.59
N ALA A 87 29.98 -4.80 11.58
CA ALA A 87 29.56 -3.44 11.93
C ALA A 87 28.52 -2.91 10.94
N LEU A 88 28.73 -3.12 9.64
CA LEU A 88 27.80 -2.73 8.58
C LEU A 88 26.45 -3.45 8.70
N LEU A 89 26.45 -4.77 8.91
CA LEU A 89 25.23 -5.54 9.07
C LEU A 89 24.45 -5.15 10.34
N LYS A 90 25.16 -4.90 11.44
CA LYS A 90 24.54 -4.40 12.69
C LYS A 90 23.87 -3.05 12.49
N GLU A 91 24.50 -2.14 11.77
CA GLU A 91 23.93 -0.85 11.42
C GLU A 91 22.70 -0.99 10.51
N TRP A 92 22.78 -1.82 9.49
CA TRP A 92 21.65 -2.10 8.61
C TRP A 92 20.45 -2.67 9.37
N HIS A 93 20.69 -3.64 10.25
CA HIS A 93 19.65 -4.25 11.06
C HIS A 93 18.96 -3.21 11.96
N LYS A 94 19.77 -2.36 12.66
CA LYS A 94 19.25 -1.26 13.47
C LYS A 94 18.40 -0.29 12.64
N ASN A 95 18.91 0.12 11.49
CA ASN A 95 18.20 1.06 10.60
C ASN A 95 16.91 0.45 10.05
N LYS A 96 16.91 -0.85 9.72
CA LYS A 96 15.72 -1.59 9.28
C LYS A 96 14.63 -1.59 10.36
N ILE A 97 14.98 -1.90 11.62
CA ILE A 97 14.04 -1.91 12.74
C ILE A 97 13.41 -0.52 12.92
N ILE A 98 14.22 0.54 12.94
CA ILE A 98 13.73 1.92 13.09
C ILE A 98 12.81 2.30 11.93
N SER A 99 13.22 2.02 10.69
CA SER A 99 12.44 2.32 9.49
C SER A 99 11.11 1.57 9.49
N THR A 100 11.11 0.27 9.81
CA THR A 100 9.88 -0.54 9.88
C THR A 100 8.92 0.00 10.93
N SER A 101 9.42 0.32 12.14
CA SER A 101 8.58 0.88 13.21
C SER A 101 7.98 2.24 12.83
N CYS A 102 8.76 3.11 12.19
CA CYS A 102 8.27 4.39 11.70
C CYS A 102 7.22 4.18 10.60
N GLY A 103 7.48 3.26 9.65
CA GLY A 103 6.55 2.92 8.59
C GLY A 103 5.20 2.47 9.15
N SER A 104 5.18 1.45 10.02
CA SER A 104 3.95 0.93 10.63
C SER A 104 3.14 2.01 11.34
N LYS A 105 3.77 2.86 12.15
CA LYS A 105 3.08 3.97 12.82
C LYS A 105 2.46 4.95 11.84
N THR A 106 3.16 5.26 10.75
CA THR A 106 2.67 6.19 9.73
C THR A 106 1.49 5.59 8.96
N HIS A 107 1.51 4.27 8.63
CA HIS A 107 0.38 3.57 8.02
C HIS A 107 -0.84 3.61 8.95
N PHE A 108 -0.69 3.27 10.23
CA PHE A 108 -1.77 3.37 11.21
C PHE A 108 -2.33 4.80 11.32
N PHE A 109 -1.48 5.82 11.26
CA PHE A 109 -1.94 7.20 11.25
C PHE A 109 -2.79 7.49 10.00
N GLY A 110 -2.34 7.02 8.82
CA GLY A 110 -3.05 7.16 7.54
C GLY A 110 -4.41 6.46 7.55
N GLU A 111 -4.46 5.23 8.08
CA GLU A 111 -5.71 4.48 8.26
C GLU A 111 -6.69 5.23 9.15
N ASN A 112 -6.25 5.73 10.31
CA ASN A 112 -7.11 6.50 11.20
C ASN A 112 -7.62 7.78 10.56
N ALA A 113 -6.77 8.52 9.86
CA ALA A 113 -7.19 9.70 9.12
C ALA A 113 -8.26 9.36 8.09
N MET A 114 -8.11 8.27 7.34
CA MET A 114 -9.11 7.84 6.37
C MET A 114 -10.42 7.39 7.03
N ASN A 115 -10.36 6.67 8.14
CA ASN A 115 -11.54 6.28 8.91
C ASN A 115 -12.35 7.49 9.39
N MET A 116 -11.69 8.62 9.73
CA MET A 116 -12.38 9.88 10.00
C MET A 116 -13.16 10.38 8.77
N PHE A 117 -12.56 10.29 7.58
CA PHE A 117 -13.19 10.71 6.32
C PHE A 117 -14.42 9.89 5.96
N ILE A 118 -14.38 8.59 6.15
CA ILE A 118 -15.48 7.67 5.81
C ILE A 118 -16.51 7.52 6.93
N GLY A 119 -16.40 8.31 8.01
CA GLY A 119 -17.37 8.32 9.11
C GLY A 119 -17.28 7.13 10.06
N ARG A 120 -16.20 6.34 10.00
CA ARG A 120 -15.92 5.22 10.92
C ARG A 120 -15.14 5.69 12.16
N GLN A 121 -15.60 6.75 12.80
CA GLN A 121 -14.93 7.40 13.94
C GLN A 121 -14.68 6.48 15.12
N GLU A 122 -15.59 5.55 15.36
CA GLU A 122 -15.45 4.58 16.45
C GLU A 122 -14.27 3.61 16.26
N LEU A 123 -14.00 3.23 15.00
CA LEU A 123 -12.82 2.44 14.65
C LEU A 123 -11.55 3.28 14.79
N ALA A 124 -11.57 4.52 14.32
CA ALA A 124 -10.47 5.47 14.49
C ALA A 124 -10.11 5.70 15.96
N LYS A 125 -11.08 5.71 16.87
CA LYS A 125 -10.85 5.86 18.31
C LYS A 125 -10.40 4.58 19.02
N LYS A 126 -10.85 3.40 18.57
CA LYS A 126 -10.56 2.11 19.23
C LYS A 126 -9.13 1.61 19.02
N ASN A 127 -8.51 1.91 17.87
CA ASN A 127 -7.19 1.42 17.52
C ASN A 127 -6.05 2.35 17.97
N MET A 128 -6.26 3.13 19.02
CA MET A 128 -5.43 4.28 19.35
C MET A 128 -4.17 3.99 20.16
N PRO A 129 -3.00 4.46 19.63
CA PRO A 129 -2.14 5.31 20.46
C PRO A 129 -2.11 6.78 20.01
N PHE A 130 -2.99 7.23 19.11
CA PHE A 130 -2.96 8.60 18.61
C PHE A 130 -3.63 9.56 19.55
N GLN A 131 -3.03 10.74 19.75
CA GLN A 131 -3.62 11.79 20.57
C GLN A 131 -4.46 12.70 19.68
N TYR A 132 -5.62 13.05 20.22
CA TYR A 132 -6.43 14.13 19.70
C TYR A 132 -6.37 15.29 20.68
N THR A 133 -6.44 16.51 20.16
CA THR A 133 -6.74 17.66 21.01
C THR A 133 -8.19 17.58 21.50
N ASP A 134 -8.51 18.32 22.56
CA ASP A 134 -9.90 18.41 23.06
C ASP A 134 -10.89 18.85 21.96
N ASP A 135 -10.42 19.68 21.02
CA ASP A 135 -11.18 20.14 19.85
C ASP A 135 -11.28 19.10 18.70
N GLY A 136 -10.73 17.90 18.88
CA GLY A 136 -10.82 16.78 17.92
C GLY A 136 -9.84 16.85 16.76
N TYR A 137 -8.71 17.56 16.90
CA TYR A 137 -7.62 17.50 15.92
C TYR A 137 -6.75 16.28 16.13
N LEU A 138 -6.51 15.51 15.07
CA LEU A 138 -5.53 14.44 15.04
C LEU A 138 -4.11 15.02 15.03
N ILE A 139 -3.28 14.64 16.02
CA ILE A 139 -1.95 15.19 16.22
C ILE A 139 -0.90 14.31 15.55
N PRO A 140 -0.19 14.80 14.52
CA PRO A 140 0.95 14.10 13.93
C PRO A 140 2.21 14.31 14.79
N TYR A 141 2.98 13.24 15.03
CA TYR A 141 4.20 13.26 15.86
C TYR A 141 5.50 13.29 15.07
N CYS A 142 5.47 12.88 13.82
CA CYS A 142 6.66 12.83 12.98
C CYS A 142 6.43 13.49 11.62
N PRO A 143 7.50 13.84 10.89
CA PRO A 143 7.37 14.46 9.57
C PRO A 143 6.50 13.66 8.60
N LYS A 144 6.57 12.32 8.60
CA LYS A 144 5.78 11.47 7.70
C LYS A 144 4.29 11.51 8.04
N GLU A 145 3.91 11.58 9.30
CA GLU A 145 2.51 11.78 9.71
C GLU A 145 2.02 13.19 9.33
N TRP A 146 2.89 14.21 9.35
CA TRP A 146 2.59 15.52 8.80
C TRP A 146 2.37 15.46 7.28
N ALA A 147 3.15 14.65 6.55
CA ALA A 147 2.94 14.43 5.12
C ALA A 147 1.58 13.78 4.84
N VAL A 148 1.18 12.76 5.63
CA VAL A 148 -0.16 12.17 5.59
C VAL A 148 -1.24 13.22 5.85
N THR A 149 -1.04 14.05 6.87
CA THR A 149 -1.97 15.14 7.20
C THR A 149 -2.14 16.10 6.01
N LYS A 150 -1.05 16.52 5.37
CA LYS A 150 -1.11 17.38 4.18
C LYS A 150 -1.87 16.72 3.04
N TYR A 151 -1.61 15.44 2.78
CA TYR A 151 -2.32 14.67 1.76
C TYR A 151 -3.84 14.71 1.97
N TYR A 152 -4.31 14.44 3.20
CA TYR A 152 -5.75 14.47 3.49
C TYR A 152 -6.33 15.90 3.51
N LEU A 153 -5.56 16.91 3.89
CA LEU A 153 -6.00 18.32 3.77
C LEU A 153 -6.18 18.73 2.30
N ASP A 154 -5.35 18.21 1.39
CA ASP A 154 -5.51 18.46 -0.04
C ASP A 154 -6.72 17.71 -0.61
N ILE A 155 -7.05 16.53 -0.10
CA ILE A 155 -8.31 15.83 -0.41
C ILE A 155 -9.51 16.64 0.05
N LEU A 156 -9.48 17.20 1.27
CA LEU A 156 -10.57 18.05 1.78
C LEU A 156 -10.86 19.25 0.89
N LYS A 157 -9.83 19.81 0.25
CA LYS A 157 -9.99 20.96 -0.68
C LYS A 157 -10.54 20.56 -2.04
N ASN A 158 -10.54 19.26 -2.38
CA ASN A 158 -10.97 18.78 -3.68
C ASN A 158 -12.32 18.06 -3.59
N PRO A 159 -13.41 18.70 -4.02
CA PRO A 159 -14.76 18.11 -3.92
C PRO A 159 -15.00 16.91 -4.84
N ASN A 160 -14.05 16.59 -5.72
CA ASN A 160 -14.15 15.47 -6.65
C ASN A 160 -13.35 14.25 -6.21
N VAL A 161 -12.79 14.23 -4.99
CA VAL A 161 -12.01 13.12 -4.46
C VAL A 161 -12.66 12.57 -3.20
N TYR A 162 -12.86 11.26 -3.18
CA TYR A 162 -13.53 10.56 -2.10
C TYR A 162 -12.65 9.39 -1.61
N PRO A 163 -12.25 9.38 -0.33
CA PRO A 163 -11.69 8.18 0.28
C PRO A 163 -12.74 7.07 0.32
N VAL A 164 -12.40 5.89 -0.20
CA VAL A 164 -13.32 4.74 -0.25
C VAL A 164 -13.10 3.84 0.94
N MET A 165 -11.89 3.33 1.13
CA MET A 165 -11.58 2.43 2.23
C MET A 165 -10.07 2.33 2.47
N PRO A 166 -9.63 2.31 3.76
CA PRO A 166 -8.24 2.04 4.14
C PRO A 166 -8.01 0.54 4.35
N GLU A 167 -6.76 0.12 4.28
CA GLU A 167 -6.26 -1.20 4.71
C GLU A 167 -7.17 -2.37 4.30
N ALA A 168 -7.63 -2.34 3.04
CA ALA A 168 -8.56 -3.34 2.56
C ALA A 168 -7.83 -4.60 2.11
N ARG A 169 -8.28 -5.72 2.63
CA ARG A 169 -7.78 -7.05 2.29
C ARG A 169 -8.50 -7.59 1.09
N LEU A 170 -7.76 -8.28 0.23
CA LEU A 170 -8.30 -8.97 -0.93
C LEU A 170 -7.60 -10.31 -1.16
N TYR A 171 -8.23 -11.20 -1.92
CA TYR A 171 -7.59 -12.39 -2.48
C TYR A 171 -8.09 -12.63 -3.91
N THR A 172 -7.30 -13.38 -4.68
CA THR A 172 -7.64 -13.72 -6.08
C THR A 172 -8.47 -15.00 -6.17
N ASN A 173 -9.02 -15.25 -7.36
CA ASN A 173 -9.94 -16.36 -7.64
C ASN A 173 -11.21 -16.37 -6.77
N TYR A 174 -11.63 -15.17 -6.31
CA TYR A 174 -12.88 -15.03 -5.56
C TYR A 174 -14.09 -15.55 -6.35
N ASN A 175 -14.11 -15.29 -7.65
CA ASN A 175 -15.19 -15.70 -8.58
C ASN A 175 -14.68 -16.34 -9.87
N ASP A 176 -13.47 -16.87 -9.86
CA ASP A 176 -12.78 -17.54 -10.98
C ASP A 176 -12.74 -16.75 -12.31
N LYS A 177 -12.96 -15.43 -12.24
CA LYS A 177 -13.06 -14.56 -13.42
C LYS A 177 -11.82 -14.62 -14.32
N PHE A 178 -10.65 -14.75 -13.74
CA PHE A 178 -9.37 -14.76 -14.46
C PHE A 178 -8.73 -16.14 -14.50
N ASN A 179 -9.27 -17.12 -13.77
CA ASN A 179 -8.78 -18.50 -13.69
C ASN A 179 -7.25 -18.57 -13.43
N LEU A 180 -6.79 -17.78 -12.46
CA LEU A 180 -5.36 -17.71 -12.14
C LEU A 180 -4.86 -19.02 -11.55
N LYS A 181 -3.77 -19.56 -12.10
CA LYS A 181 -3.06 -20.72 -11.50
C LYS A 181 -2.38 -20.37 -10.18
N THR A 182 -2.00 -19.12 -10.03
CA THR A 182 -1.43 -18.61 -8.79
C THR A 182 -2.45 -17.78 -8.05
N GLU A 183 -2.94 -18.30 -6.94
CA GLU A 183 -3.76 -17.54 -6.00
C GLU A 183 -2.86 -16.77 -5.04
N TYR A 184 -3.31 -15.60 -4.63
CA TYR A 184 -2.62 -14.78 -3.64
C TYR A 184 -3.60 -13.91 -2.88
N ALA A 185 -3.14 -13.38 -1.74
CA ALA A 185 -3.87 -12.41 -0.95
C ALA A 185 -2.96 -11.22 -0.59
N GLY A 186 -3.58 -10.10 -0.23
CA GLY A 186 -2.86 -8.91 0.18
C GLY A 186 -3.75 -7.87 0.83
N THR A 187 -3.11 -6.87 1.40
CA THR A 187 -3.76 -5.68 1.95
C THR A 187 -3.23 -4.46 1.21
N PHE A 188 -4.10 -3.65 0.63
CA PHE A 188 -3.72 -2.38 0.03
C PHE A 188 -4.07 -1.23 0.99
N ASP A 189 -3.23 -0.20 1.00
CA ASP A 189 -3.34 0.88 1.99
C ASP A 189 -4.58 1.75 1.79
N MET A 190 -4.92 2.07 0.54
CA MET A 190 -6.03 2.98 0.23
C MET A 190 -6.69 2.69 -1.11
N LEU A 191 -8.02 2.70 -1.11
CA LEU A 191 -8.81 2.87 -2.31
C LEU A 191 -9.39 4.29 -2.31
N MET A 192 -9.20 4.99 -3.41
CA MET A 192 -9.68 6.35 -3.64
C MET A 192 -10.64 6.36 -4.81
N ALA A 193 -11.62 7.27 -4.77
CA ALA A 193 -12.53 7.52 -5.88
C ALA A 193 -12.41 8.97 -6.36
N TYR A 194 -12.54 9.15 -7.65
CA TYR A 194 -12.46 10.44 -8.32
C TYR A 194 -13.68 10.65 -9.21
N ARG A 195 -14.32 11.80 -9.07
CA ARG A 195 -15.34 12.20 -10.02
C ARG A 195 -14.69 12.80 -11.26
N VAL A 196 -14.81 12.10 -12.38
CA VAL A 196 -14.30 12.52 -13.68
C VAL A 196 -15.51 12.76 -14.58
N LYS A 197 -15.83 14.02 -14.84
CA LYS A 197 -17.10 14.45 -15.48
C LYS A 197 -18.30 13.91 -14.66
N ASN A 198 -19.07 12.98 -15.21
CA ASN A 198 -20.25 12.38 -14.57
C ASN A 198 -20.04 10.95 -14.10
N GLU A 199 -18.81 10.46 -14.14
CA GLU A 199 -18.46 9.08 -13.75
C GLU A 199 -17.58 9.06 -12.50
N ILE A 200 -17.66 7.98 -11.75
CA ILE A 200 -16.75 7.70 -10.64
C ILE A 200 -15.69 6.70 -11.13
N ALA A 201 -14.45 7.10 -11.02
CA ALA A 201 -13.28 6.28 -11.30
C ALA A 201 -12.54 5.96 -10.01
N PHE A 202 -11.94 4.76 -9.91
CA PHE A 202 -11.23 4.32 -8.72
C PHE A 202 -9.73 4.24 -8.96
N ALA A 203 -8.96 4.50 -7.90
CA ALA A 203 -7.50 4.39 -7.92
C ALA A 203 -6.99 3.73 -6.65
N VAL A 204 -5.96 2.90 -6.77
CA VAL A 204 -5.23 2.32 -5.62
C VAL A 204 -4.08 3.24 -5.26
N HIS A 205 -4.03 3.67 -4.02
CA HIS A 205 -2.92 4.42 -3.45
C HIS A 205 -2.25 3.61 -2.35
N ASP A 206 -0.95 3.79 -2.22
CA ASP A 206 -0.15 3.05 -1.26
C ASP A 206 0.91 3.97 -0.64
N TRP A 207 1.00 3.94 0.71
CA TRP A 207 1.95 4.77 1.46
C TRP A 207 3.37 4.23 1.34
N LYS A 208 4.32 5.08 1.03
CA LYS A 208 5.73 4.72 1.05
C LYS A 208 6.54 5.66 1.94
N THR A 209 7.22 5.06 2.91
CA THR A 209 8.00 5.77 3.93
C THR A 209 9.50 5.64 3.72
N ASN A 210 9.94 5.02 2.61
CA ASN A 210 11.36 4.89 2.27
C ASN A 210 12.01 6.28 2.14
N ALA A 211 13.25 6.40 2.56
CA ALA A 211 14.02 7.63 2.37
C ALA A 211 14.18 7.95 0.88
N ASP A 212 14.32 6.92 0.05
CA ASP A 212 14.36 7.02 -1.41
C ASP A 212 13.74 5.75 -2.01
N ILE A 213 12.66 5.90 -2.78
CA ILE A 213 11.99 4.77 -3.44
C ILE A 213 12.73 4.27 -4.68
N TYR A 214 13.63 5.08 -5.25
CA TYR A 214 14.46 4.75 -6.42
C TYR A 214 15.86 4.30 -6.03
N LYS A 215 16.23 4.43 -4.74
CA LYS A 215 17.53 4.02 -4.27
C LYS A 215 17.55 2.52 -4.11
N ASP A 216 18.40 1.91 -4.88
CA ASP A 216 18.60 0.50 -4.78
C ASP A 216 20.08 0.13 -4.79
N PHE A 217 20.32 -1.04 -4.30
CA PHE A 217 21.59 -1.71 -4.49
C PHE A 217 21.73 -2.21 -5.94
N SER A 218 20.64 -2.57 -6.56
CA SER A 218 20.63 -3.29 -7.82
C SER A 218 20.84 -2.38 -9.03
N ARG A 219 20.32 -1.13 -9.07
CA ARG A 219 20.70 -0.17 -10.12
C ARG A 219 22.18 0.10 -10.15
N LYS A 220 22.78 0.24 -8.96
CA LYS A 220 24.22 0.43 -8.84
C LYS A 220 24.99 -0.78 -9.36
N PHE A 221 24.48 -1.98 -9.15
CA PHE A 221 25.04 -3.23 -9.61
C PHE A 221 24.42 -3.74 -10.91
N LYS A 222 23.50 -2.95 -11.52
CA LYS A 222 22.79 -3.31 -12.75
C LYS A 222 22.06 -4.65 -12.68
N THR A 223 21.58 -5.02 -11.50
CA THR A 223 20.81 -6.26 -11.32
C THR A 223 19.40 -6.04 -11.79
N MET A 224 18.99 -6.69 -12.87
CA MET A 224 17.64 -6.63 -13.40
C MET A 224 16.76 -7.68 -12.70
N MET A 225 15.46 -7.43 -12.64
CA MET A 225 14.50 -8.45 -12.23
C MET A 225 14.50 -9.63 -13.22
N LEU A 226 14.00 -10.77 -12.79
CA LEU A 226 13.80 -11.92 -13.68
C LEU A 226 12.67 -11.62 -14.68
N GLU A 227 12.64 -12.40 -15.78
CA GLU A 227 11.65 -12.25 -16.82
C GLU A 227 10.21 -12.45 -16.29
N PRO A 228 9.22 -11.71 -16.84
CA PRO A 228 9.35 -10.78 -17.97
C PRO A 228 9.78 -9.35 -17.59
N PHE A 229 9.90 -9.03 -16.31
CA PHE A 229 10.12 -7.66 -15.84
C PHE A 229 11.52 -7.14 -16.20
N GLY A 230 12.53 -8.01 -16.26
CA GLY A 230 13.86 -7.64 -16.70
C GLY A 230 13.86 -7.04 -18.10
N SER A 231 13.22 -7.69 -19.06
CA SER A 231 13.06 -7.19 -20.43
C SER A 231 12.27 -5.89 -20.52
N MET A 232 11.42 -5.61 -19.54
CA MET A 232 10.67 -4.35 -19.43
C MET A 232 11.51 -3.22 -18.79
N GLY A 233 12.76 -3.48 -18.41
CA GLY A 233 13.65 -2.50 -17.80
C GLY A 233 13.47 -2.32 -16.29
N PHE A 234 12.82 -3.27 -15.61
CA PHE A 234 12.72 -3.26 -14.16
C PHE A 234 13.98 -3.83 -13.51
N TYR A 235 14.46 -3.14 -12.50
CA TYR A 235 15.59 -3.54 -11.68
C TYR A 235 15.11 -4.05 -10.32
N GLU A 236 15.99 -4.78 -9.62
CA GLU A 236 15.76 -5.17 -8.23
C GLU A 236 15.85 -3.93 -7.33
N GLU A 237 14.76 -3.20 -7.25
CA GLU A 237 14.60 -1.96 -6.49
C GLU A 237 13.19 -1.81 -5.92
N ALA A 238 13.06 -1.01 -4.86
CA ALA A 238 11.78 -0.81 -4.18
C ALA A 238 10.67 -0.34 -5.13
N PHE A 239 10.96 0.60 -6.03
CA PHE A 239 9.98 1.12 -6.99
C PHE A 239 9.43 0.03 -7.92
N SER A 240 10.29 -0.86 -8.43
CA SER A 240 9.89 -1.99 -9.28
C SER A 240 8.91 -2.93 -8.54
N HIS A 241 9.23 -3.28 -7.30
CA HIS A 241 8.36 -4.11 -6.46
C HIS A 241 6.99 -3.43 -6.24
N TYR A 242 6.97 -2.13 -6.01
CA TYR A 242 5.72 -1.39 -5.80
C TYR A 242 4.87 -1.31 -7.07
N CYS A 243 5.47 -1.21 -8.25
CA CYS A 243 4.74 -1.25 -9.52
C CYS A 243 4.00 -2.59 -9.70
N ILE A 244 4.68 -3.69 -9.40
CA ILE A 244 4.09 -5.03 -9.47
C ILE A 244 3.02 -5.18 -8.38
N GLN A 245 3.30 -4.75 -7.15
CA GLN A 245 2.40 -4.82 -6.00
C GLN A 245 1.04 -4.15 -6.30
N LEU A 246 1.06 -2.91 -6.77
CA LEU A 246 -0.16 -2.17 -7.07
C LEU A 246 -0.95 -2.78 -8.22
N SER A 247 -0.27 -3.36 -9.21
CA SER A 247 -0.93 -4.05 -10.32
C SER A 247 -1.56 -5.38 -9.87
N LEU A 248 -0.94 -6.10 -8.92
CA LEU A 248 -1.55 -7.28 -8.29
C LEU A 248 -2.81 -6.91 -7.48
N TYR A 249 -2.78 -5.82 -6.74
CA TYR A 249 -3.98 -5.33 -6.03
C TYR A 249 -5.09 -4.95 -7.03
N GLN A 250 -4.74 -4.32 -8.15
CA GLN A 250 -5.70 -4.01 -9.19
C GLN A 250 -6.36 -5.28 -9.74
N ILE A 251 -5.63 -6.35 -10.01
CA ILE A 251 -6.21 -7.64 -10.47
C ILE A 251 -7.23 -8.16 -9.44
N GLY A 252 -6.89 -8.11 -8.15
CA GLY A 252 -7.80 -8.50 -7.08
C GLY A 252 -9.11 -7.69 -7.05
N LEU A 253 -9.07 -6.40 -7.37
CA LEU A 253 -10.25 -5.54 -7.44
C LEU A 253 -11.03 -5.73 -8.77
N MET A 254 -10.33 -5.93 -9.88
CA MET A 254 -10.94 -6.14 -11.20
C MET A 254 -11.82 -7.38 -11.25
N GLN A 255 -11.55 -8.43 -10.48
CA GLN A 255 -12.42 -9.61 -10.41
C GLN A 255 -13.82 -9.28 -9.84
N LEU A 256 -13.95 -8.23 -9.04
CA LEU A 256 -15.23 -7.71 -8.55
C LEU A 256 -15.92 -6.77 -9.55
N GLY A 257 -15.31 -6.51 -10.71
CA GLY A 257 -15.82 -5.55 -11.70
C GLY A 257 -15.43 -4.10 -11.39
N ILE A 258 -14.60 -3.84 -10.39
CA ILE A 258 -14.15 -2.50 -10.03
C ILE A 258 -13.09 -2.05 -11.04
N LYS A 259 -13.38 -0.97 -11.76
CA LYS A 259 -12.45 -0.40 -12.76
C LYS A 259 -11.45 0.53 -12.07
N ILE A 260 -10.21 0.10 -11.98
CA ILE A 260 -9.09 0.92 -11.50
C ILE A 260 -8.48 1.66 -12.69
N VAL A 261 -8.40 2.98 -12.60
CA VAL A 261 -7.88 3.85 -13.68
C VAL A 261 -6.49 4.41 -13.36
N ASP A 262 -6.08 4.37 -12.10
CA ASP A 262 -4.78 4.90 -11.69
C ASP A 262 -4.23 4.12 -10.48
N ARG A 263 -2.91 4.12 -10.36
CA ARG A 263 -2.13 3.52 -9.28
C ARG A 263 -1.05 4.49 -8.89
N GLN A 264 -1.02 4.86 -7.61
CA GLN A 264 -0.09 5.87 -7.12
C GLN A 264 0.58 5.42 -5.83
N LEU A 265 1.87 5.60 -5.76
CA LEU A 265 2.58 5.63 -4.50
C LEU A 265 2.45 7.03 -3.93
N ILE A 266 2.10 7.11 -2.68
CA ILE A 266 2.12 8.36 -1.92
C ILE A 266 3.41 8.33 -1.08
N TRP A 267 4.46 8.91 -1.67
CA TRP A 267 5.77 8.90 -1.06
C TRP A 267 5.89 10.00 0.00
N LEU A 268 5.98 9.58 1.24
CA LEU A 268 6.03 10.44 2.43
C LEU A 268 7.49 10.77 2.76
N LYS A 269 7.83 12.04 2.70
CA LYS A 269 9.20 12.54 2.86
C LYS A 269 9.51 12.97 4.31
N ASP A 270 10.79 12.96 4.65
CA ASP A 270 11.26 13.33 5.99
C ASP A 270 11.17 14.85 6.30
N ASP A 271 10.86 15.66 5.29
CA ASP A 271 10.56 17.09 5.44
C ASP A 271 9.08 17.40 5.73
N GLY A 272 8.25 16.36 5.89
CA GLY A 272 6.82 16.50 6.13
C GLY A 272 6.01 16.85 4.87
N THR A 273 6.58 16.64 3.68
CA THR A 273 5.88 16.71 2.40
C THR A 273 5.58 15.35 1.84
N TYR A 274 4.74 15.28 0.81
CA TYR A 274 4.49 14.04 0.06
C TYR A 274 4.61 14.29 -1.43
N GLU A 275 4.85 13.21 -2.16
CA GLU A 275 4.87 13.20 -3.62
C GLU A 275 3.96 12.07 -4.13
N LYS A 276 3.19 12.34 -5.19
CA LYS A 276 2.39 11.34 -5.88
C LYS A 276 3.20 10.77 -7.04
N VAL A 277 3.57 9.52 -6.94
CA VAL A 277 4.37 8.84 -7.96
C VAL A 277 3.48 7.83 -8.68
N LYS A 278 3.24 8.06 -9.97
CA LYS A 278 2.49 7.13 -10.81
C LYS A 278 3.30 5.87 -11.07
N THR A 279 2.61 4.72 -11.05
CA THR A 279 3.18 3.45 -11.44
C THR A 279 2.61 2.98 -12.77
N PRO A 280 3.39 2.27 -13.59
CA PRO A 280 2.89 1.67 -14.82
C PRO A 280 1.84 0.59 -14.53
N ASP A 281 0.97 0.34 -15.51
CA ASP A 281 0.00 -0.75 -15.46
C ASP A 281 0.65 -2.05 -15.96
N LEU A 282 0.83 -2.99 -15.05
CA LEU A 282 1.40 -4.30 -15.35
C LEU A 282 0.34 -5.42 -15.30
N THR A 283 -0.95 -5.06 -15.21
CA THR A 283 -2.02 -6.05 -15.05
C THR A 283 -2.10 -7.03 -16.21
N HIS A 284 -1.90 -6.59 -17.46
CA HIS A 284 -1.92 -7.46 -18.62
C HIS A 284 -0.83 -8.52 -18.55
N THR A 285 0.42 -8.09 -18.35
CA THR A 285 1.58 -8.98 -18.18
C THR A 285 1.39 -9.94 -17.02
N LEU A 286 0.89 -9.44 -15.87
CA LEU A 286 0.66 -10.28 -14.70
C LEU A 286 -0.46 -11.31 -14.94
N LEU A 287 -1.53 -10.95 -15.63
CA LEU A 287 -2.59 -11.91 -15.99
C LEU A 287 -2.05 -13.01 -16.90
N GLU A 288 -1.21 -12.70 -17.89
CA GLU A 288 -0.61 -13.69 -18.77
C GLU A 288 0.26 -14.71 -18.03
N ILE A 289 1.09 -14.27 -17.09
CA ILE A 289 2.02 -15.16 -16.38
C ILE A 289 1.42 -15.88 -15.16
N LEU A 290 0.29 -15.41 -14.65
CA LEU A 290 -0.39 -16.01 -13.50
C LEU A 290 -1.57 -16.94 -13.90
N SER A 291 -2.00 -16.90 -15.16
CA SER A 291 -3.09 -17.74 -15.70
C SER A 291 -2.69 -19.16 -16.08
#